data_33be93a95215a4afc462d2b47eb86cd5
#
_entry.id   33be93a95215a4afc462d2b47eb86cd5
#
_cell.length_a   1.000
_cell.length_b   1.000
_cell.length_c   1.000
_cell.angle_alpha   90.00
_cell.angle_beta   90.00
_cell.angle_gamma   90.00
#
_symmetry.space_group_name_H-M   'P 1'
#
loop_
_entity.id
_entity.type
_entity.pdbx_description
1 polymer ?
#
loop_
_entity_poly.entity_id
_entity_poly.type
_entity_poly.pdbx_seq_one_letter_code
_entity_poly.pdbx_strand_id
1 'polypeptide(L)'
;MVDVYVSERRNTAAARAYFERAIAETSVKPQRVVTDKAACCPPVLRTLLPSAEHRSSKYLNNGLERDHGHLKQRLRPMRGFKQLTSADGFTRGHALVQNLRYGFSSLTDRVSRPMRLATAWPHLARAI
;
A
#
# COMPACT_ATOMS: atom_id res chain seq x y z
N MET A 1 0.78 -0.25 5.49
CA MET A 1 0.55 -0.56 4.04
C MET A 1 1.39 -1.77 3.71
N VAL A 2 0.80 -2.82 3.18
CA VAL A 2 1.49 -4.11 2.94
C VAL A 2 2.33 -4.04 1.66
N ASP A 3 1.72 -3.64 0.54
CA ASP A 3 2.39 -3.55 -0.75
C ASP A 3 1.79 -2.41 -1.59
N VAL A 4 2.56 -1.98 -2.59
CA VAL A 4 2.15 -1.00 -3.61
C VAL A 4 2.40 -1.59 -4.98
N TYR A 5 1.40 -1.55 -5.84
CA TYR A 5 1.48 -1.99 -7.23
C TYR A 5 1.11 -0.85 -8.17
N VAL A 6 2.05 -0.46 -9.01
CA VAL A 6 1.83 0.59 -10.01
C VAL A 6 1.56 -0.05 -11.36
N SER A 7 0.50 0.37 -12.02
CA SER A 7 0.07 -0.13 -13.33
C SER A 7 -0.42 1.01 -14.21
N GLU A 8 -0.21 0.92 -15.50
CA GLU A 8 -0.74 1.89 -16.48
C GLU A 8 -2.26 1.86 -16.57
N ARG A 9 -2.85 0.68 -16.31
CA ARG A 9 -4.29 0.46 -16.44
C ARG A 9 -4.87 -0.13 -15.16
N ARG A 10 -6.00 0.41 -14.74
CA ARG A 10 -6.81 -0.13 -13.64
C ARG A 10 -7.78 -1.19 -14.19
N ASN A 11 -7.31 -2.41 -14.31
CA ASN A 11 -8.07 -3.54 -14.85
C ASN A 11 -7.96 -4.79 -13.96
N THR A 12 -8.64 -5.86 -14.36
CA THR A 12 -8.65 -7.14 -13.63
C THR A 12 -7.27 -7.77 -13.53
N ALA A 13 -6.42 -7.64 -14.56
CA ALA A 13 -5.06 -8.17 -14.55
C ALA A 13 -4.18 -7.45 -13.50
N ALA A 14 -4.27 -6.11 -13.44
CA ALA A 14 -3.57 -5.32 -12.43
C ALA A 14 -4.05 -5.64 -11.01
N ALA A 15 -5.36 -5.80 -10.82
CA ALA A 15 -5.93 -6.19 -9.54
C ALA A 15 -5.44 -7.59 -9.12
N ARG A 16 -5.40 -8.56 -10.04
CA ARG A 16 -4.87 -9.91 -9.78
C ARG A 16 -3.42 -9.84 -9.35
N ALA A 17 -2.55 -9.19 -10.13
CA ALA A 17 -1.13 -9.04 -9.82
C ALA A 17 -0.87 -8.40 -8.46
N TYR A 18 -1.67 -7.38 -8.09
CA TYR A 18 -1.61 -6.77 -6.76
C TYR A 18 -1.93 -7.76 -5.63
N PHE A 19 -3.05 -8.49 -5.73
CA PHE A 19 -3.46 -9.42 -4.68
C PHE A 19 -2.52 -10.62 -4.57
N GLU A 20 -2.05 -11.16 -5.69
CA GLU A 20 -1.06 -12.25 -5.70
C GLU A 20 0.25 -11.84 -5.01
N ARG A 21 0.76 -10.64 -5.32
CA ARG A 21 1.95 -10.11 -4.66
C ARG A 21 1.71 -9.87 -3.16
N ALA A 22 0.60 -9.25 -2.79
CA ALA A 22 0.29 -8.98 -1.39
C ALA A 22 0.19 -10.27 -0.56
N ILE A 23 -0.38 -11.33 -1.12
CA ILE A 23 -0.46 -12.65 -0.48
C ILE A 23 0.94 -13.28 -0.38
N ALA A 24 1.74 -13.21 -1.44
CA ALA A 24 3.10 -13.74 -1.45
C ALA A 24 4.00 -13.03 -0.42
N GLU A 25 3.93 -11.71 -0.37
CA GLU A 25 4.74 -10.89 0.54
C GLU A 25 4.40 -11.12 2.02
N THR A 26 3.11 -11.29 2.32
CA THR A 26 2.67 -11.50 3.71
C THR A 26 2.60 -12.95 4.13
N SER A 27 2.55 -13.87 3.16
CA SER A 27 2.23 -15.30 3.37
C SER A 27 0.91 -15.53 4.12
N VAL A 28 0.02 -14.51 4.17
CA VAL A 28 -1.25 -14.55 4.89
C VAL A 28 -2.41 -14.41 3.92
N LYS A 29 -3.39 -15.30 4.04
CA LYS A 29 -4.70 -15.15 3.38
C LYS A 29 -5.64 -14.40 4.31
N PRO A 30 -6.07 -13.18 3.96
CA PRO A 30 -6.93 -12.39 4.82
C PRO A 30 -8.33 -13.01 4.91
N GLN A 31 -8.94 -12.93 6.08
CA GLN A 31 -10.33 -13.33 6.31
C GLN A 31 -11.32 -12.30 5.73
N ARG A 32 -10.91 -11.05 5.66
CA ARG A 32 -11.72 -9.94 5.14
C ARG A 32 -10.90 -9.04 4.23
N VAL A 33 -11.47 -8.69 3.09
CA VAL A 33 -10.90 -7.71 2.14
C VAL A 33 -11.89 -6.57 1.95
N VAL A 34 -11.42 -5.36 2.15
CA VAL A 34 -12.20 -4.13 1.89
C VAL A 34 -11.62 -3.45 0.66
N THR A 35 -12.47 -3.19 -0.33
CA THR A 35 -12.08 -2.42 -1.52
C THR A 35 -12.98 -1.20 -1.70
N ASP A 36 -12.54 -0.25 -2.51
CA ASP A 36 -13.45 0.71 -3.11
C ASP A 36 -14.41 -0.02 -4.08
N LYS A 37 -15.37 0.68 -4.65
CA LYS A 37 -16.36 0.11 -5.58
C LYS A 37 -15.79 -0.25 -6.97
N ALA A 38 -14.47 -0.51 -7.10
CA ALA A 38 -13.84 -0.87 -8.37
C ALA A 38 -14.33 -2.23 -8.86
N ALA A 39 -14.96 -2.25 -10.05
CA ALA A 39 -15.53 -3.44 -10.65
C ALA A 39 -14.50 -4.55 -10.97
N CYS A 40 -13.21 -4.23 -11.04
CA CYS A 40 -12.14 -5.19 -11.30
C CYS A 40 -11.80 -6.08 -10.09
N CYS A 41 -12.15 -5.69 -8.85
CA CYS A 41 -11.76 -6.41 -7.65
C CYS A 41 -12.61 -7.66 -7.36
N PRO A 42 -13.96 -7.64 -7.45
CA PRO A 42 -14.79 -8.79 -7.07
C PRO A 42 -14.49 -10.10 -7.82
N PRO A 43 -14.30 -10.12 -9.16
CA PRO A 43 -13.98 -11.36 -9.87
C PRO A 43 -12.62 -11.94 -9.46
N VAL A 44 -11.63 -11.10 -9.19
CA VAL A 44 -10.30 -11.52 -8.75
C VAL A 44 -10.36 -12.13 -7.36
N LEU A 45 -11.04 -11.46 -6.43
CA LEU A 45 -11.15 -11.93 -5.04
C LEU A 45 -11.88 -13.27 -4.94
N ARG A 46 -12.94 -13.47 -5.72
CA ARG A 46 -13.62 -14.78 -5.78
C ARG A 46 -12.72 -15.91 -6.22
N THR A 47 -11.73 -15.63 -7.06
CA THR A 47 -10.79 -16.64 -7.55
C THR A 47 -9.64 -16.88 -6.59
N LEU A 48 -9.01 -15.81 -6.07
CA LEU A 48 -7.81 -15.91 -5.25
C LEU A 48 -8.10 -16.15 -3.77
N LEU A 49 -9.21 -15.61 -3.27
CA LEU A 49 -9.59 -15.61 -1.86
C LEU A 49 -11.09 -15.99 -1.70
N PRO A 50 -11.49 -17.19 -2.12
CA PRO A 50 -12.90 -17.58 -2.12
C PRO A 50 -13.52 -17.63 -0.71
N SER A 51 -12.71 -17.83 0.32
CA SER A 51 -13.14 -17.87 1.73
C SER A 51 -13.11 -16.50 2.42
N ALA A 52 -12.60 -15.45 1.77
CA ALA A 52 -12.54 -14.14 2.35
C ALA A 52 -13.85 -13.36 2.18
N GLU A 53 -14.30 -12.71 3.25
CA GLU A 53 -15.42 -11.78 3.18
C GLU A 53 -14.99 -10.53 2.38
N HIS A 54 -15.62 -10.29 1.23
CA HIS A 54 -15.37 -9.08 0.46
C HIS A 54 -16.40 -8.00 0.79
N ARG A 55 -15.93 -6.87 1.31
CA ARG A 55 -16.74 -5.67 1.55
C ARG A 55 -16.34 -4.56 0.59
N SER A 56 -17.30 -4.08 -0.18
CA SER A 56 -17.14 -2.91 -1.05
C SER A 56 -17.74 -1.69 -0.35
N SER A 57 -16.90 -0.78 0.14
CA SER A 57 -17.36 0.41 0.85
C SER A 57 -16.44 1.60 0.61
N LYS A 58 -17.04 2.73 0.25
CA LYS A 58 -16.32 4.01 0.11
C LYS A 58 -15.77 4.52 1.45
N TYR A 59 -16.45 4.23 2.56
CA TYR A 59 -16.16 4.82 3.87
C TYR A 59 -15.17 4.02 4.71
N LEU A 60 -15.05 2.71 4.48
CA LEU A 60 -14.15 1.84 5.25
C LEU A 60 -12.67 2.02 4.88
N ASN A 61 -12.38 2.76 3.81
CA ASN A 61 -11.01 2.99 3.31
C ASN A 61 -10.46 4.39 3.66
N ASN A 62 -11.05 5.10 4.62
CA ASN A 62 -10.66 6.48 4.97
C ASN A 62 -9.16 6.62 5.34
N GLY A 63 -8.54 5.61 5.95
CA GLY A 63 -7.11 5.59 6.23
C GLY A 63 -6.26 5.57 4.96
N LEU A 64 -6.63 4.73 4.01
CA LEU A 64 -5.96 4.59 2.71
C LEU A 64 -6.15 5.86 1.85
N GLU A 65 -7.35 6.43 1.84
CA GLU A 65 -7.65 7.69 1.13
C GLU A 65 -6.85 8.88 1.69
N ARG A 66 -6.60 8.90 2.99
CA ARG A 66 -5.74 9.91 3.61
C ARG A 66 -4.29 9.76 3.14
N ASP A 67 -3.76 8.55 3.08
CA ASP A 67 -2.43 8.27 2.55
C ASP A 67 -2.30 8.64 1.06
N HIS A 68 -3.32 8.36 0.26
CA HIS A 68 -3.41 8.83 -1.12
C HIS A 68 -3.42 10.36 -1.21
N GLY A 69 -4.10 11.04 -0.29
CA GLY A 69 -4.07 12.50 -0.17
C GLY A 69 -2.66 13.04 0.06
N HIS A 70 -1.92 12.46 1.00
CA HIS A 70 -0.53 12.84 1.27
C HIS A 70 0.40 12.55 0.08
N LEU A 71 0.21 11.43 -0.60
CA LEU A 71 0.94 11.10 -1.82
C LEU A 71 0.68 12.14 -2.92
N LYS A 72 -0.59 12.48 -3.18
CA LYS A 72 -0.99 13.48 -4.18
C LYS A 72 -0.39 14.86 -3.89
N GLN A 73 -0.36 15.28 -2.62
CA GLN A 73 0.25 16.57 -2.24
C GLN A 73 1.74 16.64 -2.61
N ARG A 74 2.47 15.53 -2.49
CA ARG A 74 3.88 15.45 -2.88
C ARG A 74 4.09 15.39 -4.39
N LEU A 75 3.16 14.79 -5.12
CA LEU A 75 3.24 14.65 -6.57
C LEU A 75 2.86 15.91 -7.33
N ARG A 76 2.01 16.77 -6.77
CA ARG A 76 1.58 18.03 -7.42
C ARG A 76 2.76 18.92 -7.86
N PRO A 77 3.75 19.22 -7.00
CA PRO A 77 4.92 20.02 -7.40
C PRO A 77 5.77 19.35 -8.50
N MET A 78 5.77 18.01 -8.55
CA MET A 78 6.55 17.23 -9.52
C MET A 78 5.85 17.09 -10.87
N ARG A 79 4.64 17.64 -11.05
CA ARG A 79 3.81 17.52 -12.27
C ARG A 79 3.53 16.07 -12.70
N GLY A 80 3.48 15.14 -11.72
CA GLY A 80 3.26 13.71 -11.92
C GLY A 80 4.52 12.94 -12.33
N PHE A 81 4.33 11.64 -12.55
CA PHE A 81 5.40 10.76 -13.00
C PHE A 81 5.39 10.63 -14.52
N LYS A 82 6.57 10.61 -15.14
CA LYS A 82 6.74 10.39 -16.56
C LYS A 82 7.13 8.95 -16.89
N GLN A 83 7.55 8.17 -15.91
CA GLN A 83 7.96 6.77 -16.05
C GLN A 83 7.38 5.92 -14.92
N LEU A 84 6.96 4.70 -15.25
CA LEU A 84 6.42 3.74 -14.26
C LEU A 84 7.45 3.35 -13.19
N THR A 85 8.71 3.20 -13.56
CA THR A 85 9.81 2.90 -12.63
C THR A 85 9.98 3.98 -11.57
N SER A 86 9.92 5.25 -11.95
CA SER A 86 9.96 6.38 -11.02
C SER A 86 8.72 6.42 -10.13
N ALA A 87 7.55 6.09 -10.68
CA ALA A 87 6.31 6.01 -9.91
C ALA A 87 6.38 4.86 -8.88
N ASP A 88 6.85 3.68 -9.26
CA ASP A 88 6.99 2.52 -8.39
C ASP A 88 7.97 2.81 -7.23
N GLY A 89 9.18 3.29 -7.54
CA GLY A 89 10.16 3.63 -6.52
C GLY A 89 9.67 4.67 -5.53
N PHE A 90 9.04 5.74 -6.02
CA PHE A 90 8.51 6.79 -5.16
C PHE A 90 7.36 6.31 -4.27
N THR A 91 6.41 5.55 -4.83
CA THR A 91 5.25 5.05 -4.07
C THR A 91 5.67 4.02 -3.03
N ARG A 92 6.65 3.15 -3.31
CA ARG A 92 7.25 2.23 -2.33
C ARG A 92 7.96 2.98 -1.21
N GLY A 93 8.77 3.99 -1.54
CA GLY A 93 9.41 4.84 -0.55
C GLY A 93 8.40 5.57 0.34
N HIS A 94 7.31 6.09 -0.26
CA HIS A 94 6.21 6.68 0.50
C HIS A 94 5.55 5.67 1.44
N ALA A 95 5.24 4.46 0.97
CA ALA A 95 4.66 3.39 1.77
C ALA A 95 5.56 3.00 2.94
N LEU A 96 6.87 2.85 2.71
CA LEU A 96 7.85 2.57 3.75
C LEU A 96 7.83 3.64 4.84
N VAL A 97 7.92 4.91 4.47
CA VAL A 97 7.90 6.03 5.44
C VAL A 97 6.59 6.05 6.24
N GLN A 98 5.45 5.78 5.61
CA GLN A 98 4.17 5.71 6.32
C GLN A 98 4.10 4.51 7.27
N ASN A 99 4.60 3.34 6.87
CA ASN A 99 4.66 2.17 7.75
C ASN A 99 5.51 2.45 8.99
N LEU A 100 6.66 3.11 8.84
CA LEU A 100 7.49 3.52 9.97
C LEU A 100 6.76 4.51 10.88
N ARG A 101 6.09 5.51 10.31
CA ARG A 101 5.31 6.52 11.07
C ARG A 101 4.16 5.92 11.88
N TYR A 102 3.47 4.93 11.30
CA TYR A 102 2.33 4.28 11.97
C TYR A 102 2.75 3.15 12.91
N GLY A 103 4.02 2.73 12.90
CA GLY A 103 4.52 1.65 13.73
C GLY A 103 4.19 0.25 13.20
N PHE A 104 4.02 0.13 11.88
CA PHE A 104 3.80 -1.14 11.19
C PHE A 104 5.11 -1.82 10.77
N SER A 105 6.19 -1.51 11.46
CA SER A 105 7.51 -2.08 11.24
C SER A 105 8.12 -2.49 12.57
N SER A 106 8.83 -3.62 12.61
CA SER A 106 9.57 -4.08 13.79
C SER A 106 10.60 -3.07 14.31
N LEU A 107 11.03 -2.13 13.46
CA LEU A 107 11.91 -1.04 13.85
C LEU A 107 11.18 0.05 14.66
N THR A 108 9.86 0.10 14.63
CA THR A 108 9.10 1.23 15.17
C THR A 108 7.83 0.84 15.95
N ASP A 109 7.50 -0.44 16.02
CA ASP A 109 6.29 -0.95 16.69
C ASP A 109 6.23 -0.59 18.17
N ARG A 110 7.39 -0.62 18.87
CA ARG A 110 7.54 -0.30 20.28
C ARG A 110 8.02 1.13 20.57
N VAL A 111 8.11 1.97 19.53
CA VAL A 111 8.64 3.34 19.63
C VAL A 111 7.48 4.34 19.64
N SER A 112 7.56 5.35 20.51
CA SER A 112 6.57 6.43 20.55
C SER A 112 6.49 7.16 19.20
N ARG A 113 5.28 7.56 18.79
CA ARG A 113 5.00 8.09 17.46
C ARG A 113 5.95 9.21 17.00
N PRO A 114 6.29 10.23 17.83
CA PRO A 114 7.19 11.30 17.40
C PRO A 114 8.62 10.82 17.13
N MET A 115 9.07 9.74 17.77
CA MET A 115 10.46 9.25 17.67
C MET A 115 10.66 8.21 16.57
N ARG A 116 9.60 7.65 16.00
CA ARG A 116 9.67 6.50 15.08
C ARG A 116 10.61 6.70 13.90
N LEU A 117 10.51 7.83 13.21
CA LEU A 117 11.39 8.09 12.06
C LEU A 117 12.84 8.31 12.47
N ALA A 118 13.08 9.05 13.56
CA ALA A 118 14.42 9.29 14.08
C ALA A 118 15.10 7.97 14.49
N THR A 119 14.36 7.06 15.13
CA THR A 119 14.88 5.74 15.53
C THR A 119 15.15 4.84 14.32
N ALA A 120 14.29 4.85 13.31
CA ALA A 120 14.44 4.00 12.13
C ALA A 120 15.54 4.48 11.17
N TRP A 121 15.80 5.78 11.11
CA TRP A 121 16.71 6.38 10.13
C TRP A 121 18.12 5.81 10.12
N PRO A 122 18.82 5.63 11.25
CA PRO A 122 20.17 5.05 11.26
C PRO A 122 20.22 3.63 10.71
N HIS A 123 19.15 2.83 10.89
CA HIS A 123 19.05 1.48 10.34
C HIS A 123 18.87 1.51 8.83
N LEU A 124 18.02 2.40 8.33
CA LEU A 124 17.82 2.59 6.89
C LEU A 124 19.08 3.10 6.19
N ALA A 125 19.77 4.07 6.76
CA ALA A 125 20.99 4.65 6.20
C ALA A 125 22.15 3.63 6.08
N ARG A 126 22.15 2.59 6.90
CA ARG A 126 23.15 1.51 6.80
C ARG A 126 22.78 0.45 5.75
N ALA A 127 21.55 0.42 5.29
CA ALA A 127 21.04 -0.54 4.30
C ALA A 127 21.14 -0.02 2.85
N ILE A 128 21.52 1.24 2.67
CA ILE A 128 21.75 1.90 1.39
C ILE A 128 23.27 1.95 1.11
#